data_40f1b44ea22025c4615a662c2f07b0aa
#
_entry.id   40f1b44ea22025c4615a662c2f07b0aa
#
_cell.length_a   1.000
_cell.length_b   1.000
_cell.length_c   1.000
_cell.angle_alpha   90.00
_cell.angle_beta   90.00
_cell.angle_gamma   90.00
#
_symmetry.space_group_name_H-M   'P 1'
#
loop_
_entity.id
_entity.type
_entity.pdbx_description
1 polymer ?
#
loop_
_entity_poly.entity_id
_entity_poly.type
_entity_poly.pdbx_seq_one_letter_code
_entity_poly.pdbx_strand_id
1 'polypeptide(L)'
;DQSTFKGYAPDLGYEFLRTTIVENDYKARGCDIAADEIFVSDGAKSDSGNIGDIFSQDNTIAVCDPVYPVYVDSNAMAGRTGVYDPATEKWSNVIYMPCTKENNFVPELPKETPDIIYLCFPNNPTGTTITKDQLQVWVDYALKVGAVIIYDAAYEASVSYTHLRAHET
;
A
#
# COMPACT_ATOMS: atom_id res chain seq x y z
N ASP A 1 8.84 -28.91 23.75
CA ASP A 1 10.13 -29.50 23.43
C ASP A 1 11.14 -28.38 23.15
N GLN A 2 12.32 -28.46 23.78
CA GLN A 2 13.37 -27.43 23.64
C GLN A 2 13.81 -27.24 22.16
N SER A 3 13.73 -28.29 21.33
CA SER A 3 14.11 -28.23 19.93
C SER A 3 13.12 -27.46 19.05
N THR A 4 11.89 -27.32 19.49
CA THR A 4 10.82 -26.62 18.77
C THR A 4 10.42 -25.28 19.40
N PHE A 5 11.00 -24.98 20.56
CA PHE A 5 10.74 -23.71 21.24
C PHE A 5 11.32 -22.56 20.42
N LYS A 6 10.44 -21.63 20.04
CA LYS A 6 10.81 -20.37 19.41
C LYS A 6 10.55 -19.25 20.41
N GLY A 7 11.62 -18.66 20.90
CA GLY A 7 11.54 -17.46 21.74
C GLY A 7 11.10 -16.23 20.95
N TYR A 8 11.49 -15.06 21.39
CA TYR A 8 11.27 -13.85 20.60
C TYR A 8 11.95 -13.97 19.24
N ALA A 9 11.21 -13.64 18.18
CA ALA A 9 11.78 -13.54 16.85
C ALA A 9 12.68 -12.29 16.75
N PRO A 10 13.63 -12.25 15.81
CA PRO A 10 14.30 -11.00 15.42
C PRO A 10 13.28 -9.97 14.98
N ASP A 11 13.55 -8.67 15.20
CA ASP A 11 12.63 -7.56 14.93
C ASP A 11 12.10 -7.54 13.48
N LEU A 12 12.93 -7.92 12.51
CA LEU A 12 12.54 -8.04 11.11
C LEU A 12 11.80 -9.35 10.75
N GLY A 13 11.68 -10.27 11.70
CA GLY A 13 11.23 -11.65 11.47
C GLY A 13 12.38 -12.62 11.18
N TYR A 14 12.06 -13.92 11.16
CA TYR A 14 13.07 -14.97 10.94
C TYR A 14 13.76 -14.85 9.59
N GLU A 15 15.07 -14.95 9.56
CA GLU A 15 15.89 -14.82 8.36
C GLU A 15 15.50 -15.84 7.27
N PHE A 16 15.24 -17.10 7.67
CA PHE A 16 14.84 -18.11 6.69
C PHE A 16 13.57 -17.74 5.93
N LEU A 17 12.59 -17.10 6.61
CA LEU A 17 11.34 -16.66 5.97
C LEU A 17 11.60 -15.47 5.05
N ARG A 18 12.32 -14.47 5.53
CA ARG A 18 12.66 -13.29 4.73
C ARG A 18 13.46 -13.66 3.48
N THR A 19 14.45 -14.54 3.62
CA THR A 19 15.21 -15.06 2.47
C THR A 19 14.31 -15.83 1.48
N THR A 20 13.40 -16.66 2.00
CA THR A 20 12.45 -17.38 1.15
C THR A 20 11.55 -16.45 0.35
N ILE A 21 11.06 -15.38 0.98
CA ILE A 21 10.26 -14.34 0.31
C ILE A 21 11.09 -13.67 -0.79
N VAL A 22 12.31 -13.22 -0.49
CA VAL A 22 13.20 -12.62 -1.49
C VAL A 22 13.39 -13.52 -2.70
N GLU A 23 13.75 -14.79 -2.48
CA GLU A 23 14.06 -15.72 -3.58
C GLU A 23 12.83 -16.09 -4.43
N ASN A 24 11.68 -16.35 -3.78
CA ASN A 24 10.52 -16.88 -4.49
C ASN A 24 9.53 -15.82 -4.96
N ASP A 25 9.44 -14.67 -4.26
CA ASP A 25 8.47 -13.65 -4.61
C ASP A 25 9.10 -12.48 -5.38
N TYR A 26 10.33 -12.10 -5.06
CA TYR A 26 10.99 -10.94 -5.69
C TYR A 26 11.97 -11.34 -6.79
N LYS A 27 13.01 -12.11 -6.49
CA LYS A 27 14.02 -12.51 -7.50
C LYS A 27 13.43 -13.33 -8.63
N ALA A 28 12.47 -14.20 -8.34
CA ALA A 28 11.76 -14.97 -9.37
C ALA A 28 11.01 -14.09 -10.39
N ARG A 29 10.77 -12.81 -10.03
CA ARG A 29 10.12 -11.80 -10.88
C ARG A 29 11.09 -10.72 -11.38
N GLY A 30 12.39 -10.91 -11.16
CA GLY A 30 13.43 -9.97 -11.60
C GLY A 30 13.65 -8.77 -10.70
N CYS A 31 13.04 -8.75 -9.50
CA CYS A 31 13.25 -7.68 -8.52
C CYS A 31 14.45 -8.02 -7.62
N ASP A 32 15.45 -7.15 -7.59
CA ASP A 32 16.64 -7.32 -6.76
C ASP A 32 16.49 -6.54 -5.47
N ILE A 33 16.08 -7.27 -4.40
CA ILE A 33 16.00 -6.75 -3.05
C ILE A 33 16.75 -7.65 -2.08
N ALA A 34 17.18 -7.11 -0.96
CA ALA A 34 17.88 -7.84 0.10
C ALA A 34 16.91 -8.31 1.20
N ALA A 35 17.32 -9.33 1.96
CA ALA A 35 16.48 -9.87 3.04
C ALA A 35 16.27 -8.90 4.20
N ASP A 36 17.10 -7.89 4.37
CA ASP A 36 16.95 -6.82 5.36
C ASP A 36 15.97 -5.73 4.94
N GLU A 37 15.51 -5.76 3.68
CA GLU A 37 14.39 -4.94 3.20
C GLU A 37 13.03 -5.59 3.42
N ILE A 38 12.99 -6.83 3.96
CA ILE A 38 11.76 -7.55 4.31
C ILE A 38 11.49 -7.46 5.80
N PHE A 39 10.29 -7.00 6.14
CA PHE A 39 9.75 -6.97 7.50
C PHE A 39 8.56 -7.93 7.58
N VAL A 40 8.57 -8.84 8.55
CA VAL A 40 7.49 -9.79 8.76
C VAL A 40 6.67 -9.35 9.96
N SER A 41 5.40 -9.11 9.75
CA SER A 41 4.44 -8.73 10.79
C SER A 41 3.33 -9.77 10.95
N ASP A 42 2.35 -9.45 11.76
CA ASP A 42 1.14 -10.27 11.96
C ASP A 42 0.01 -9.97 10.97
N GLY A 43 0.28 -9.17 9.95
CA GLY A 43 -0.62 -8.91 8.83
C GLY A 43 -0.62 -7.48 8.32
N ALA A 44 -1.11 -7.29 7.10
CA ALA A 44 -1.11 -6.01 6.37
C ALA A 44 -1.83 -4.87 7.11
N LYS A 45 -2.82 -5.17 7.97
CA LYS A 45 -3.47 -4.15 8.79
C LYS A 45 -2.51 -3.54 9.80
N SER A 46 -1.71 -4.36 10.47
CA SER A 46 -0.66 -3.89 11.41
C SER A 46 0.41 -3.10 10.67
N ASP A 47 0.83 -3.55 9.50
CA ASP A 47 1.80 -2.83 8.66
C ASP A 47 1.26 -1.46 8.25
N SER A 48 0.02 -1.41 7.76
CA SER A 48 -0.63 -0.16 7.34
C SER A 48 -0.79 0.84 8.51
N GLY A 49 -1.00 0.34 9.72
CA GLY A 49 -1.07 1.18 10.92
C GLY A 49 0.30 1.70 11.34
N ASN A 50 1.28 0.80 11.41
CA ASN A 50 2.60 1.10 11.98
C ASN A 50 3.50 1.90 11.03
N ILE A 51 3.42 1.66 9.71
CA ILE A 51 4.23 2.40 8.74
C ILE A 51 3.99 3.91 8.81
N GLY A 52 2.83 4.30 9.29
CA GLY A 52 2.50 5.70 9.50
C GLY A 52 3.46 6.44 10.44
N ASP A 53 4.12 5.73 11.36
CA ASP A 53 5.02 6.33 12.35
C ASP A 53 6.32 6.90 11.76
N ILE A 54 6.70 6.46 10.55
CA ILE A 54 7.86 7.02 9.85
C ILE A 54 7.57 8.34 9.11
N PHE A 55 6.32 8.74 9.03
CA PHE A 55 5.88 9.94 8.33
C PHE A 55 5.49 11.08 9.27
N SER A 56 5.68 12.33 8.83
CA SER A 56 5.22 13.51 9.56
C SER A 56 3.69 13.57 9.64
N GLN A 57 3.18 14.20 10.72
CA GLN A 57 1.75 14.51 10.83
C GLN A 57 1.27 15.52 9.78
N ASP A 58 2.18 16.31 9.22
CA ASP A 58 1.87 17.30 8.19
C ASP A 58 1.78 16.70 6.79
N ASN A 59 2.17 15.41 6.62
CA ASN A 59 2.10 14.75 5.32
C ASN A 59 0.65 14.56 4.86
N THR A 60 0.41 14.89 3.60
CA THR A 60 -0.88 14.72 2.93
C THR A 60 -0.99 13.34 2.31
N ILE A 61 -2.11 12.68 2.52
CA ILE A 61 -2.36 11.35 1.96
C ILE A 61 -3.34 11.40 0.79
N ALA A 62 -3.13 10.53 -0.21
CA ALA A 62 -4.09 10.26 -1.28
C ALA A 62 -4.57 8.81 -1.20
N VAL A 63 -5.88 8.62 -1.33
CA VAL A 63 -6.53 7.30 -1.28
C VAL A 63 -7.56 7.17 -2.41
N CYS A 64 -7.77 5.96 -2.91
CA CYS A 64 -8.92 5.67 -3.77
C CYS A 64 -10.24 5.91 -3.01
N ASP A 65 -11.31 6.23 -3.73
CA ASP A 65 -12.65 6.39 -3.14
C ASP A 65 -13.67 5.66 -4.02
N PRO A 66 -14.23 4.51 -3.57
CA PRO A 66 -14.05 3.89 -2.26
C PRO A 66 -12.73 3.14 -2.06
N VAL A 67 -12.31 2.98 -0.81
CA VAL A 67 -11.08 2.30 -0.41
C VAL A 67 -11.27 1.49 0.87
N TYR A 68 -10.31 0.62 1.18
CA TYR A 68 -10.24 -0.07 2.46
C TYR A 68 -10.06 0.96 3.60
N PRO A 69 -10.98 1.03 4.57
CA PRO A 69 -11.05 2.13 5.53
C PRO A 69 -9.78 2.35 6.35
N VAL A 70 -9.01 1.28 6.59
CA VAL A 70 -7.82 1.31 7.46
C VAL A 70 -6.80 2.37 7.02
N TYR A 71 -6.66 2.68 5.73
CA TYR A 71 -5.71 3.70 5.28
C TYR A 71 -6.11 5.10 5.78
N VAL A 72 -7.41 5.39 5.76
CA VAL A 72 -7.91 6.67 6.30
C VAL A 72 -7.90 6.66 7.82
N ASP A 73 -8.39 5.57 8.43
CA ASP A 73 -8.53 5.45 9.89
C ASP A 73 -7.18 5.55 10.61
N SER A 74 -6.15 4.84 10.11
CA SER A 74 -4.81 4.90 10.71
C SER A 74 -4.20 6.30 10.62
N ASN A 75 -4.40 6.99 9.51
CA ASN A 75 -3.95 8.37 9.36
C ASN A 75 -4.76 9.37 10.18
N ALA A 76 -6.06 9.13 10.39
CA ALA A 76 -6.89 9.92 11.29
C ALA A 76 -6.43 9.76 12.75
N MET A 77 -6.13 8.54 13.18
CA MET A 77 -5.57 8.26 14.50
C MET A 77 -4.20 8.91 14.69
N ALA A 78 -3.40 9.02 13.64
CA ALA A 78 -2.10 9.69 13.64
C ALA A 78 -2.20 11.23 13.53
N GLY A 79 -3.40 11.79 13.33
CA GLY A 79 -3.63 13.24 13.25
C GLY A 79 -3.33 13.88 11.89
N ARG A 80 -3.14 13.09 10.80
CA ARG A 80 -2.80 13.60 9.45
C ARG A 80 -3.99 14.10 8.64
N THR A 81 -5.21 13.72 9.01
CA THR A 81 -6.38 13.89 8.14
C THR A 81 -7.06 15.27 8.25
N GLY A 82 -6.63 16.11 9.19
CA GLY A 82 -7.27 17.40 9.42
C GLY A 82 -8.65 17.26 10.09
N VAL A 83 -9.62 18.06 9.66
CA VAL A 83 -10.97 18.12 10.25
C VAL A 83 -11.94 17.25 9.43
N TYR A 84 -12.75 16.46 10.12
CA TYR A 84 -13.80 15.66 9.50
C TYR A 84 -15.05 16.54 9.23
N ASP A 85 -15.54 16.49 8.00
CA ASP A 85 -16.79 17.13 7.60
C ASP A 85 -17.92 16.11 7.51
N PRO A 86 -18.89 16.11 8.44
CA PRO A 86 -19.99 15.15 8.43
C PRO A 86 -20.99 15.34 7.27
N ALA A 87 -20.97 16.50 6.59
CA ALA A 87 -21.87 16.74 5.46
C ALA A 87 -21.37 16.04 4.18
N THR A 88 -20.06 15.94 4.01
CA THR A 88 -19.42 15.27 2.87
C THR A 88 -18.84 13.91 3.21
N GLU A 89 -18.83 13.55 4.50
CA GLU A 89 -18.19 12.35 5.05
C GLU A 89 -16.70 12.25 4.70
N LYS A 90 -16.00 13.39 4.60
CA LYS A 90 -14.60 13.49 4.19
C LYS A 90 -13.75 14.25 5.20
N TRP A 91 -12.48 13.91 5.20
CA TRP A 91 -11.46 14.64 5.96
C TRP A 91 -10.82 15.73 5.10
N SER A 92 -10.57 16.89 5.69
CA SER A 92 -10.10 18.08 4.97
C SER A 92 -8.68 17.96 4.40
N ASN A 93 -7.83 17.10 4.96
CA ASN A 93 -6.43 16.90 4.54
C ASN A 93 -6.20 15.52 3.90
N VAL A 94 -7.26 14.94 3.32
CA VAL A 94 -7.18 13.68 2.57
C VAL A 94 -7.58 13.94 1.12
N ILE A 95 -6.74 13.56 0.19
CA ILE A 95 -7.00 13.61 -1.24
C ILE A 95 -7.73 12.33 -1.62
N TYR A 96 -9.01 12.44 -1.95
CA TYR A 96 -9.84 11.32 -2.41
C TYR A 96 -9.79 11.23 -3.93
N MET A 97 -9.38 10.08 -4.44
CA MET A 97 -9.28 9.80 -5.87
C MET A 97 -10.48 8.94 -6.29
N PRO A 98 -11.50 9.52 -6.96
CA PRO A 98 -12.73 8.80 -7.27
C PRO A 98 -12.48 7.57 -8.15
N CYS A 99 -13.03 6.43 -7.74
CA CYS A 99 -13.07 5.18 -8.51
C CYS A 99 -14.53 4.90 -8.85
N THR A 100 -14.97 5.37 -10.01
CA THR A 100 -16.37 5.34 -10.46
C THR A 100 -16.53 4.47 -11.71
N LYS A 101 -17.77 4.21 -12.08
CA LYS A 101 -18.08 3.47 -13.32
C LYS A 101 -17.54 4.19 -14.57
N GLU A 102 -17.56 5.52 -14.56
CA GLU A 102 -17.14 6.37 -15.68
C GLU A 102 -15.65 6.26 -15.97
N ASN A 103 -14.82 6.04 -14.94
CA ASN A 103 -13.38 5.81 -15.09
C ASN A 103 -12.98 4.33 -14.94
N ASN A 104 -13.94 3.41 -15.08
CA ASN A 104 -13.75 1.97 -14.92
C ASN A 104 -13.14 1.59 -13.56
N PHE A 105 -13.44 2.36 -12.53
CA PHE A 105 -12.92 2.22 -11.17
C PHE A 105 -11.39 2.32 -11.06
N VAL A 106 -10.73 2.93 -12.04
CA VAL A 106 -9.30 3.23 -12.02
C VAL A 106 -9.12 4.71 -11.71
N PRO A 107 -8.44 5.09 -10.61
CA PRO A 107 -8.31 6.48 -10.23
C PRO A 107 -7.42 7.24 -11.20
N GLU A 108 -7.76 8.51 -11.43
CA GLU A 108 -6.91 9.46 -12.11
C GLU A 108 -5.89 10.08 -11.15
N LEU A 109 -4.79 10.60 -11.70
CA LEU A 109 -3.80 11.32 -10.92
C LEU A 109 -4.45 12.53 -10.23
N PRO A 110 -4.18 12.76 -8.94
CA PRO A 110 -4.77 13.87 -8.21
C PRO A 110 -4.26 15.22 -8.71
N LYS A 111 -5.07 16.26 -8.53
CA LYS A 111 -4.69 17.65 -8.86
C LYS A 111 -3.79 18.24 -7.79
N GLU A 112 -4.03 17.92 -6.54
CA GLU A 112 -3.20 18.25 -5.40
C GLU A 112 -2.01 17.28 -5.32
N THR A 113 -0.90 17.72 -4.77
CA THR A 113 0.29 16.89 -4.61
C THR A 113 0.26 16.18 -3.26
N PRO A 114 0.11 14.85 -3.21
CA PRO A 114 0.22 14.09 -1.98
C PRO A 114 1.69 13.84 -1.62
N ASP A 115 1.95 13.58 -0.34
CA ASP A 115 3.20 13.03 0.16
C ASP A 115 3.17 11.49 0.18
N ILE A 116 1.98 10.92 0.45
CA ILE A 116 1.77 9.47 0.56
C ILE A 116 0.59 9.07 -0.32
N ILE A 117 0.77 8.06 -1.15
CA ILE A 117 -0.27 7.53 -2.05
C ILE A 117 -0.54 6.08 -1.65
N TYR A 118 -1.76 5.79 -1.20
CA TYR A 118 -2.19 4.42 -0.95
C TYR A 118 -2.85 3.84 -2.21
N LEU A 119 -2.27 2.76 -2.71
CA LEU A 119 -2.83 1.99 -3.82
C LEU A 119 -3.07 0.55 -3.36
N CYS A 120 -4.21 -0.01 -3.73
CA CYS A 120 -4.56 -1.40 -3.47
C CYS A 120 -5.15 -1.99 -4.75
N PHE A 121 -4.45 -2.94 -5.37
CA PHE A 121 -4.96 -3.62 -6.56
C PHE A 121 -4.61 -5.12 -6.54
N PRO A 122 -5.61 -6.01 -6.62
CA PRO A 122 -7.07 -5.71 -6.70
C PRO A 122 -7.58 -4.86 -5.55
N ASN A 123 -8.40 -3.85 -5.86
CA ASN A 123 -8.88 -2.90 -4.86
C ASN A 123 -9.97 -3.50 -3.96
N ASN A 124 -9.90 -3.25 -2.69
CA ASN A 124 -10.98 -3.45 -1.76
C ASN A 124 -11.71 -2.11 -1.54
N PRO A 125 -13.01 -1.94 -1.88
CA PRO A 125 -14.01 -3.00 -2.09
C PRO A 125 -14.36 -3.31 -3.57
N THR A 126 -13.81 -2.60 -4.55
CA THR A 126 -14.29 -2.65 -5.95
C THR A 126 -13.90 -3.92 -6.72
N GLY A 127 -12.84 -4.62 -6.26
CA GLY A 127 -12.27 -5.77 -6.96
C GLY A 127 -11.54 -5.43 -8.26
N THR A 128 -11.40 -4.16 -8.59
CA THR A 128 -10.77 -3.70 -9.84
C THR A 128 -9.25 -3.84 -9.76
N THR A 129 -8.65 -4.19 -10.88
CA THR A 129 -7.20 -4.22 -11.08
C THR A 129 -6.77 -3.13 -12.04
N ILE A 130 -5.46 -2.88 -12.11
CA ILE A 130 -4.84 -2.00 -13.10
C ILE A 130 -3.82 -2.76 -13.93
N THR A 131 -3.52 -2.24 -15.12
CA THR A 131 -2.46 -2.77 -15.99
C THR A 131 -1.09 -2.25 -15.54
N LYS A 132 -0.02 -2.87 -16.05
CA LYS A 132 1.36 -2.41 -15.83
C LYS A 132 1.57 -0.96 -16.27
N ASP A 133 1.06 -0.62 -17.44
CA ASP A 133 1.19 0.74 -17.97
C ASP A 133 0.46 1.75 -17.07
N GLN A 134 -0.69 1.39 -16.52
CA GLN A 134 -1.41 2.22 -15.56
C GLN A 134 -0.65 2.36 -14.25
N LEU A 135 -0.06 1.27 -13.72
CA LEU A 135 0.77 1.34 -12.53
C LEU A 135 2.03 2.16 -12.77
N GLN A 136 2.66 2.05 -13.96
CA GLN A 136 3.82 2.85 -14.32
C GLN A 136 3.54 4.36 -14.27
N VAL A 137 2.34 4.79 -14.69
CA VAL A 137 1.92 6.19 -14.57
C VAL A 137 1.97 6.67 -13.12
N TRP A 138 1.57 5.82 -12.16
CA TRP A 138 1.64 6.15 -10.73
C TRP A 138 3.07 6.21 -10.21
N VAL A 139 3.93 5.30 -10.63
CA VAL A 139 5.36 5.31 -10.27
C VAL A 139 6.04 6.58 -10.79
N ASP A 140 5.84 6.90 -12.07
CA ASP A 140 6.41 8.10 -12.68
C ASP A 140 5.89 9.38 -12.01
N TYR A 141 4.61 9.42 -11.67
CA TYR A 141 4.03 10.53 -10.93
C TYR A 141 4.65 10.68 -9.54
N ALA A 142 4.73 9.60 -8.77
CA ALA A 142 5.30 9.63 -7.42
C ALA A 142 6.77 10.11 -7.45
N LEU A 143 7.57 9.58 -8.37
CA LEU A 143 8.95 10.02 -8.57
C LEU A 143 9.03 11.51 -8.92
N LYS A 144 8.15 11.99 -9.78
CA LYS A 144 8.11 13.40 -10.20
C LYS A 144 7.79 14.36 -9.06
N VAL A 145 6.86 13.98 -8.18
CA VAL A 145 6.39 14.86 -7.08
C VAL A 145 7.09 14.59 -5.75
N GLY A 146 7.89 13.52 -5.65
CA GLY A 146 8.58 13.12 -4.43
C GLY A 146 7.65 12.41 -3.43
N ALA A 147 6.56 11.79 -3.89
CA ALA A 147 5.64 11.05 -3.05
C ALA A 147 6.09 9.61 -2.81
N VAL A 148 5.67 9.02 -1.70
CA VAL A 148 5.83 7.61 -1.41
C VAL A 148 4.56 6.85 -1.77
N ILE A 149 4.69 5.74 -2.52
CA ILE A 149 3.57 4.82 -2.76
C ILE A 149 3.61 3.72 -1.71
N ILE A 150 2.49 3.54 -0.99
CA ILE A 150 2.22 2.37 -0.17
C ILE A 150 1.27 1.48 -0.98
N TYR A 151 1.81 0.36 -1.49
CA TYR A 151 1.06 -0.56 -2.33
C TYR A 151 0.62 -1.78 -1.53
N ASP A 152 -0.70 -1.94 -1.35
CA ASP A 152 -1.28 -3.10 -0.70
C ASP A 152 -1.57 -4.20 -1.72
N ALA A 153 -0.81 -5.29 -1.64
CA ALA A 153 -0.90 -6.44 -2.52
C ALA A 153 -1.68 -7.63 -1.90
N ALA A 154 -2.51 -7.41 -0.89
CA ALA A 154 -3.20 -8.47 -0.15
C ALA A 154 -3.98 -9.45 -1.06
N TYR A 155 -4.46 -9.00 -2.20
CA TYR A 155 -5.24 -9.80 -3.16
C TYR A 155 -4.46 -10.18 -4.42
N GLU A 156 -3.14 -9.96 -4.49
CA GLU A 156 -2.38 -10.22 -5.72
C GLU A 156 -2.48 -11.67 -6.20
N ALA A 157 -2.52 -12.64 -5.27
CA ALA A 157 -2.65 -14.06 -5.60
C ALA A 157 -4.03 -14.44 -6.16
N SER A 158 -5.04 -13.56 -6.02
CA SER A 158 -6.40 -13.76 -6.54
C SER A 158 -6.56 -13.32 -7.99
N VAL A 159 -5.51 -12.72 -8.59
CA VAL A 159 -5.52 -12.22 -9.97
C VAL A 159 -5.04 -13.33 -10.89
N SER A 160 -5.75 -13.56 -12.01
CA SER A 160 -5.31 -14.50 -13.05
C SER A 160 -4.02 -13.99 -13.70
N TYR A 161 -3.26 -14.91 -14.34
CA TYR A 161 -1.93 -14.63 -14.93
C TYR A 161 -1.90 -13.49 -15.99
N THR A 162 -3.03 -13.02 -16.42
CA THR A 162 -3.16 -11.89 -17.37
C THR A 162 -3.06 -10.52 -16.71
N HIS A 163 -3.08 -10.44 -15.37
CA HIS A 163 -3.01 -9.19 -14.62
C HIS A 163 -1.67 -9.11 -13.88
N LEU A 164 -1.20 -7.91 -13.68
CA LEU A 164 0.07 -7.65 -13.03
C LEU A 164 0.04 -7.96 -11.55
N ARG A 165 1.15 -8.48 -11.11
CA ARG A 165 1.56 -8.46 -9.73
C ARG A 165 2.46 -7.23 -9.50
N ALA A 166 2.29 -6.56 -8.37
CA ALA A 166 2.97 -5.30 -8.03
C ALA A 166 4.51 -5.35 -8.14
N HIS A 167 5.08 -6.54 -8.03
CA HIS A 167 6.54 -6.76 -8.04
C HIS A 167 7.17 -6.86 -9.44
N GLU A 168 6.42 -6.56 -10.50
CA GLU A 168 6.94 -6.58 -11.88
C GLU A 168 7.35 -5.18 -12.39
N THR A 169 7.39 -4.19 -11.47
CA THR A 169 7.78 -2.81 -11.81
C THR A 169 9.15 -2.47 -11.13
#